data_2342513e03a2382d2ca7e0516a1f23b2
#
_entry.id   2342513e03a2382d2ca7e0516a1f23b2
#
_cell.length_a   1.000
_cell.length_b   1.000
_cell.length_c   1.000
_cell.angle_alpha   90.00
_cell.angle_beta   90.00
_cell.angle_gamma   90.00
#
_symmetry.space_group_name_H-M   'P 1'
#
loop_
_entity.id
_entity.type
_entity.pdbx_description
1 polymer ?
#
loop_
_entity_poly.entity_id
_entity_poly.type
_entity_poly.pdbx_seq_one_letter_code
_entity_poly.pdbx_strand_id
1 'polypeptide(L)'
;VKQVSEKIKETGVDYIYFQFISVTGRIVGKGIPAAHWVCISEKGFQLVYGSTANLYVDRHGDYIGYGAESSELVGIPDPETFCQLPWDKRIGRVFCTLFRNREEQVNPGGALTSDCRGNLRRIHNEFQGKHDLNMRCGTEPEMMWLKRGE
;
A
#
# COMPACT_ATOMS: atom_id res chain seq x y z
N VAL A 1 -13.12 -9.83 -1.14
CA VAL A 1 -12.26 -10.97 -1.51
C VAL A 1 -12.86 -11.74 -2.67
N LYS A 2 -14.11 -12.22 -2.57
CA LYS A 2 -14.76 -13.03 -3.62
C LYS A 2 -14.82 -12.33 -4.98
N GLN A 3 -15.27 -11.08 -5.04
CA GLN A 3 -15.32 -10.30 -6.28
C GLN A 3 -13.97 -10.18 -6.99
N VAL A 4 -12.89 -10.00 -6.23
CA VAL A 4 -11.54 -9.95 -6.80
C VAL A 4 -11.10 -11.33 -7.29
N SER A 5 -11.44 -12.40 -6.58
CA SER A 5 -11.18 -13.77 -7.05
C SER A 5 -11.87 -14.06 -8.39
N GLU A 6 -13.09 -13.58 -8.58
CA GLU A 6 -13.82 -13.69 -9.83
C GLU A 6 -13.13 -12.87 -10.94
N LYS A 7 -12.78 -11.62 -10.66
CA LYS A 7 -12.02 -10.77 -11.60
C LYS A 7 -10.70 -11.38 -12.02
N ILE A 8 -9.94 -11.97 -11.09
CA ILE A 8 -8.67 -12.65 -11.40
C ILE A 8 -8.91 -13.79 -12.40
N LYS A 9 -9.95 -14.60 -12.18
CA LYS A 9 -10.31 -15.71 -13.10
C LYS A 9 -10.75 -15.20 -14.48
N GLU A 10 -11.58 -14.17 -14.51
CA GLU A 10 -12.11 -13.59 -15.74
C GLU A 10 -11.02 -12.91 -16.58
N THR A 11 -10.10 -12.24 -15.93
CA THR A 11 -9.07 -11.43 -16.59
C THR A 11 -7.78 -12.19 -16.88
N GLY A 12 -7.60 -13.38 -16.30
CA GLY A 12 -6.40 -14.19 -16.49
C GLY A 12 -5.13 -13.55 -15.90
N VAL A 13 -5.26 -12.82 -14.80
CA VAL A 13 -4.13 -12.21 -14.10
C VAL A 13 -3.27 -13.30 -13.45
N ASP A 14 -1.98 -13.33 -13.77
CA ASP A 14 -1.00 -14.27 -13.24
C ASP A 14 -0.39 -13.80 -11.92
N TYR A 15 -0.10 -12.50 -11.82
CA TYR A 15 0.55 -11.86 -10.68
C TYR A 15 -0.20 -10.65 -10.19
N ILE A 16 -0.12 -10.39 -8.89
CA ILE A 16 -0.67 -9.18 -8.27
C ILE A 16 0.46 -8.42 -7.58
N TYR A 17 0.60 -7.14 -7.89
CA TYR A 17 1.43 -6.21 -7.14
C TYR A 17 0.65 -5.69 -5.93
N PHE A 18 1.07 -6.10 -4.75
CA PHE A 18 0.60 -5.59 -3.47
C PHE A 18 1.40 -4.34 -3.15
N GLN A 19 0.78 -3.19 -3.30
CA GLN A 19 1.45 -1.88 -3.29
C GLN A 19 1.04 -1.05 -2.08
N PHE A 20 1.97 -0.25 -1.60
CA PHE A 20 1.74 0.79 -0.60
C PHE A 20 2.54 2.04 -0.94
N ILE A 21 2.23 3.14 -0.28
CA ILE A 21 2.93 4.41 -0.47
C ILE A 21 3.92 4.59 0.68
N SER A 22 5.20 4.67 0.36
CA SER A 22 6.22 4.99 1.35
C SER A 22 6.10 6.45 1.80
N VAL A 23 6.71 6.78 2.93
CA VAL A 23 6.70 8.15 3.45
C VAL A 23 7.40 9.17 2.53
N THR A 24 8.21 8.71 1.58
CA THR A 24 8.80 9.55 0.52
C THR A 24 7.91 9.70 -0.72
N GLY A 25 6.67 9.21 -0.65
CA GLY A 25 5.72 9.26 -1.78
C GLY A 25 5.96 8.22 -2.88
N ARG A 26 6.89 7.29 -2.69
CA ARG A 26 7.16 6.24 -3.68
C ARG A 26 6.15 5.10 -3.54
N ILE A 27 5.71 4.58 -4.68
CA ILE A 27 4.96 3.33 -4.72
C ILE A 27 5.96 2.19 -4.58
N VAL A 28 5.82 1.43 -3.49
CA VAL A 28 6.60 0.25 -3.18
C VAL A 28 5.67 -0.95 -3.11
N GLY A 29 6.14 -2.12 -3.46
CA GLY A 29 5.28 -3.30 -3.41
C GLY A 29 6.01 -4.61 -3.63
N LYS A 30 5.24 -5.68 -3.54
CA LYS A 30 5.69 -7.05 -3.74
C LYS A 30 4.79 -7.73 -4.76
N GLY A 31 5.41 -8.32 -5.78
CA GLY A 31 4.70 -9.18 -6.75
C GLY A 31 4.50 -10.56 -6.17
N ILE A 32 3.25 -11.04 -6.12
CA ILE A 32 2.89 -12.36 -5.62
C ILE A 32 1.98 -13.04 -6.65
N PRO A 33 2.13 -14.34 -6.93
CA PRO A 33 1.24 -15.05 -7.83
C PRO A 33 -0.23 -14.91 -7.42
N ALA A 34 -1.12 -14.69 -8.39
CA ALA A 34 -2.53 -14.44 -8.15
C ALA A 34 -3.24 -15.61 -7.43
N ALA A 35 -2.73 -16.83 -7.57
CA ALA A 35 -3.22 -18.01 -6.85
C ALA A 35 -3.20 -17.84 -5.31
N HIS A 36 -2.35 -16.96 -4.78
CA HIS A 36 -2.26 -16.69 -3.34
C HIS A 36 -3.22 -15.60 -2.85
N TRP A 37 -4.04 -15.02 -3.74
CA TRP A 37 -4.93 -13.92 -3.41
C TRP A 37 -5.75 -14.13 -2.14
N VAL A 38 -6.44 -15.27 -2.03
CA VAL A 38 -7.32 -15.56 -0.88
C VAL A 38 -6.52 -15.58 0.43
N CYS A 39 -5.41 -16.31 0.44
CA CYS A 39 -4.55 -16.41 1.62
C CYS A 39 -3.99 -15.05 2.05
N ILE A 40 -3.54 -14.25 1.09
CA ILE A 40 -2.99 -12.91 1.36
C ILE A 40 -4.08 -11.95 1.83
N SER A 41 -5.29 -12.05 1.28
CA SER A 41 -6.42 -11.20 1.69
C SER A 41 -6.84 -11.46 3.13
N GLU A 42 -6.69 -12.69 3.62
CA GLU A 42 -7.06 -13.08 4.97
C GLU A 42 -5.92 -12.84 5.99
N LYS A 43 -4.69 -13.19 5.60
CA LYS A 43 -3.55 -13.25 6.53
C LYS A 43 -2.56 -12.10 6.37
N GLY A 44 -2.69 -11.34 5.27
CA GLY A 44 -1.69 -10.36 4.89
C GLY A 44 -0.40 -10.98 4.36
N PHE A 45 0.53 -10.14 3.97
CA PHE A 45 1.88 -10.53 3.57
C PHE A 45 2.92 -9.76 4.38
N GLN A 46 4.06 -10.38 4.57
CA GLN A 46 5.13 -9.80 5.37
C GLN A 46 6.00 -8.86 4.53
N LEU A 47 6.40 -7.77 5.15
CA LEU A 47 7.25 -6.71 4.60
C LEU A 47 8.34 -6.37 5.61
N VAL A 48 9.53 -6.09 5.09
CA VAL A 48 10.60 -5.52 5.92
C VAL A 48 10.25 -4.06 6.24
N TYR A 49 10.39 -3.65 7.50
CA TYR A 49 10.11 -2.28 7.94
C TYR A 49 10.83 -1.23 7.10
N GLY A 50 12.10 -1.46 6.78
CA GLY A 50 12.90 -0.57 5.95
C GLY A 50 12.32 -0.29 4.57
N SER A 51 11.47 -1.16 4.02
CA SER A 51 10.82 -0.92 2.73
C SER A 51 9.75 0.18 2.81
N THR A 52 9.17 0.40 3.98
CA THR A 52 8.12 1.42 4.19
C THR A 52 8.70 2.79 4.50
N ALA A 53 9.70 2.83 5.36
CA ALA A 53 10.35 4.05 5.83
C ALA A 53 11.55 4.44 4.98
N ASN A 54 11.94 3.57 4.04
CA ASN A 54 13.07 3.76 3.14
C ASN A 54 14.33 4.17 3.89
N LEU A 55 14.53 3.57 5.07
CA LEU A 55 15.65 3.86 5.97
C LEU A 55 15.82 5.37 6.15
N TYR A 56 14.83 6.01 6.79
CA TYR A 56 14.95 7.40 7.13
C TYR A 56 16.18 7.60 7.99
N VAL A 57 17.15 8.21 7.37
CA VAL A 57 18.34 8.68 8.08
C VAL A 57 18.27 10.21 8.12
N ASP A 58 18.66 10.75 9.23
CA ASP A 58 18.89 12.17 9.36
C ASP A 58 20.17 12.59 8.59
N ARG A 59 20.52 13.87 8.67
CA ARG A 59 21.74 14.40 8.05
C ARG A 59 23.05 13.80 8.58
N HIS A 60 23.01 13.08 9.70
CA HIS A 60 24.17 12.43 10.33
C HIS A 60 24.25 10.94 9.99
N GLY A 61 23.24 10.40 9.32
CA GLY A 61 23.14 8.98 8.96
C GLY A 61 22.45 8.13 10.03
N ASP A 62 21.91 8.74 11.08
CA ASP A 62 21.17 8.06 12.12
C ASP A 62 19.73 7.76 11.68
N TYR A 63 19.21 6.57 12.02
CA TYR A 63 17.85 6.20 11.67
C TYR A 63 16.82 7.05 12.41
N ILE A 64 15.88 7.63 11.67
CA ILE A 64 14.71 8.28 12.25
C ILE A 64 13.64 7.22 12.47
N GLY A 65 13.39 6.86 13.72
CA GLY A 65 12.43 5.84 14.11
C GLY A 65 13.09 4.47 14.33
N TYR A 66 12.62 3.47 13.59
CA TYR A 66 13.11 2.09 13.74
C TYR A 66 14.19 1.78 12.70
N GLY A 67 15.21 1.06 13.10
CA GLY A 67 16.29 0.61 12.22
C GLY A 67 15.91 -0.58 11.33
N ALA A 68 16.86 -1.00 10.51
CA ALA A 68 16.68 -2.14 9.60
C ALA A 68 16.44 -3.48 10.31
N GLU A 69 16.83 -3.59 11.57
CA GLU A 69 16.63 -4.75 12.46
C GLU A 69 15.21 -4.85 13.02
N SER A 70 14.34 -3.87 12.73
CA SER A 70 12.98 -3.86 13.25
C SER A 70 12.16 -5.01 12.71
N SER A 71 11.22 -5.46 13.55
CA SER A 71 10.29 -6.54 13.21
C SER A 71 9.58 -6.28 11.88
N GLU A 72 9.29 -7.35 11.16
CA GLU A 72 8.53 -7.30 9.92
C GLU A 72 7.14 -6.67 10.12
N LEU A 73 6.67 -6.02 9.08
CA LEU A 73 5.32 -5.46 8.99
C LEU A 73 4.39 -6.42 8.27
N VAL A 74 3.10 -6.20 8.44
CA VAL A 74 2.06 -6.92 7.70
C VAL A 74 1.29 -5.95 6.79
N GLY A 75 1.24 -6.25 5.50
CA GLY A 75 0.41 -5.55 4.53
C GLY A 75 -0.90 -6.29 4.31
N ILE A 76 -2.02 -5.58 4.48
CA ILE A 76 -3.37 -6.09 4.20
C ILE A 76 -3.90 -5.40 2.95
N PRO A 77 -4.25 -6.16 1.91
CA PRO A 77 -4.78 -5.57 0.69
C PRO A 77 -6.18 -4.98 0.90
N ASP A 78 -6.42 -3.88 0.20
CA ASP A 78 -7.74 -3.26 0.07
C ASP A 78 -8.38 -3.74 -1.25
N PRO A 79 -9.32 -4.69 -1.22
CA PRO A 79 -9.87 -5.30 -2.43
C PRO A 79 -10.55 -4.31 -3.38
N GLU A 80 -11.06 -3.18 -2.87
CA GLU A 80 -11.72 -2.15 -3.68
C GLU A 80 -10.75 -1.46 -4.64
N THR A 81 -9.46 -1.52 -4.34
CA THR A 81 -8.40 -0.92 -5.15
C THR A 81 -7.82 -1.84 -6.21
N PHE A 82 -8.33 -3.07 -6.32
CA PHE A 82 -7.84 -4.02 -7.30
C PHE A 82 -8.09 -3.52 -8.72
N CYS A 83 -7.03 -3.52 -9.53
CA CYS A 83 -7.06 -3.10 -10.92
C CYS A 83 -6.08 -3.94 -11.74
N GLN A 84 -6.53 -4.46 -12.90
CA GLN A 84 -5.64 -5.04 -13.90
C GLN A 84 -4.86 -3.91 -14.58
N LEU A 85 -3.55 -4.08 -14.78
CA LEU A 85 -2.74 -3.05 -15.41
C LEU A 85 -3.09 -2.90 -16.90
N PRO A 86 -3.29 -1.69 -17.41
CA PRO A 86 -3.66 -1.47 -18.80
C PRO A 86 -2.55 -1.85 -19.80
N TRP A 87 -1.28 -1.79 -19.39
CA TRP A 87 -0.11 -2.09 -20.22
C TRP A 87 0.42 -3.52 -20.11
N ASP A 88 0.07 -4.27 -19.06
CA ASP A 88 0.34 -5.70 -18.96
C ASP A 88 -0.85 -6.43 -18.34
N LYS A 89 -1.61 -7.10 -19.19
CA LYS A 89 -2.85 -7.78 -18.79
C LYS A 89 -2.65 -8.99 -17.88
N ARG A 90 -1.43 -9.49 -17.76
CA ARG A 90 -1.10 -10.59 -16.83
C ARG A 90 -0.92 -10.11 -15.40
N ILE A 91 -0.85 -8.80 -15.19
CA ILE A 91 -0.56 -8.20 -13.89
C ILE A 91 -1.76 -7.42 -13.37
N GLY A 92 -2.16 -7.71 -12.16
CA GLY A 92 -3.04 -6.88 -11.35
C GLY A 92 -2.25 -6.08 -10.31
N ARG A 93 -2.86 -5.06 -9.76
CA ARG A 93 -2.35 -4.34 -8.59
C ARG A 93 -3.43 -4.14 -7.55
N VAL A 94 -3.03 -4.01 -6.30
CA VAL A 94 -3.91 -3.67 -5.18
C VAL A 94 -3.12 -2.81 -4.19
N PHE A 95 -3.77 -1.80 -3.61
CA PHE A 95 -3.16 -1.05 -2.53
C PHE A 95 -3.38 -1.75 -1.18
N CYS A 96 -2.42 -1.59 -0.28
CA CYS A 96 -2.43 -2.22 1.03
C CYS A 96 -2.37 -1.17 2.13
N THR A 97 -2.95 -1.53 3.26
CA THR A 97 -2.76 -0.86 4.55
C THR A 97 -1.74 -1.64 5.36
N LEU A 98 -0.87 -0.94 6.05
CA LEU A 98 0.25 -1.55 6.77
C LEU A 98 -0.01 -1.55 8.28
N PHE A 99 0.36 -2.67 8.89
CA PHE A 99 0.26 -2.89 10.32
C PHE A 99 1.59 -3.39 10.88
N ARG A 100 1.81 -3.13 12.15
CA ARG A 100 3.03 -3.55 12.83
C ARG A 100 3.17 -5.06 12.92
N ASN A 101 2.05 -5.74 13.15
CA ASN A 101 1.93 -7.18 13.22
C ASN A 101 0.49 -7.61 12.90
N ARG A 102 0.24 -8.91 12.87
CA ARG A 102 -1.09 -9.45 12.58
C ARG A 102 -2.13 -9.19 13.68
N GLU A 103 -1.70 -9.07 14.91
CA GLU A 103 -2.60 -8.84 16.06
C GLU A 103 -3.14 -7.42 16.03
N GLU A 104 -2.34 -6.44 15.62
CA GLU A 104 -2.74 -5.05 15.48
C GLU A 104 -3.72 -4.81 14.33
N GLN A 105 -3.81 -5.73 13.39
CA GLN A 105 -4.84 -5.71 12.34
C GLN A 105 -6.25 -5.80 12.89
N VAL A 106 -6.43 -6.50 14.02
CA VAL A 106 -7.72 -6.72 14.69
C VAL A 106 -8.07 -5.57 15.64
N ASN A 107 -7.08 -4.83 16.09
CA ASN A 107 -7.25 -3.70 17.01
C ASN A 107 -7.35 -2.38 16.24
N PRO A 108 -8.46 -1.63 16.36
CA PRO A 108 -8.66 -0.36 15.64
C PRO A 108 -7.63 0.75 15.97
N GLY A 109 -6.68 0.53 16.86
CA GLY A 109 -5.61 1.47 17.20
C GLY A 109 -4.24 1.11 16.63
N GLY A 110 -4.11 -0.01 15.91
CA GLY A 110 -2.82 -0.54 15.43
C GLY A 110 -2.33 0.01 14.10
N ALA A 111 -2.86 1.14 13.65
CA ALA A 111 -2.40 1.77 12.40
C ALA A 111 -0.94 2.19 12.51
N LEU A 112 -0.12 1.74 11.56
CA LEU A 112 1.28 2.11 11.47
C LEU A 112 1.40 3.62 11.18
N THR A 113 2.11 4.36 12.02
CA THR A 113 2.29 5.82 11.87
C THR A 113 3.03 6.22 10.59
N SER A 114 3.80 5.32 10.00
CA SER A 114 4.47 5.51 8.71
C SER A 114 3.62 5.08 7.49
N ASP A 115 2.41 4.57 7.68
CA ASP A 115 1.49 4.28 6.57
C ASP A 115 0.73 5.54 6.14
N CYS A 116 1.23 6.20 5.11
CA CYS A 116 0.65 7.45 4.59
C CYS A 116 -0.82 7.28 4.19
N ARG A 117 -1.15 6.17 3.52
CA ARG A 117 -2.52 5.90 3.07
C ARG A 117 -3.45 5.60 4.25
N GLY A 118 -2.99 4.82 5.21
CA GLY A 118 -3.73 4.53 6.44
C GLY A 118 -3.99 5.79 7.26
N ASN A 119 -2.99 6.65 7.41
CA ASN A 119 -3.11 7.93 8.10
C ASN A 119 -4.09 8.88 7.41
N LEU A 120 -4.02 9.00 6.08
CA LEU A 120 -4.97 9.83 5.33
C LEU A 120 -6.41 9.34 5.53
N ARG A 121 -6.64 8.02 5.45
CA ARG A 121 -7.97 7.43 5.69
C ARG A 121 -8.46 7.72 7.11
N ARG A 122 -7.59 7.56 8.11
CA ARG A 122 -7.93 7.85 9.52
C ARG A 122 -8.33 9.32 9.69
N ILE A 123 -7.52 10.25 9.21
CA ILE A 123 -7.80 11.70 9.31
C ILE A 123 -9.10 12.06 8.58
N HIS A 124 -9.33 11.51 7.40
CA HIS A 124 -10.56 11.73 6.65
C HIS A 124 -11.80 11.24 7.43
N ASN A 125 -11.73 10.04 7.98
CA ASN A 125 -12.83 9.46 8.76
C ASN A 125 -13.11 10.25 10.06
N GLU A 126 -12.07 10.67 10.76
CA GLU A 126 -12.19 11.53 11.94
C GLU A 126 -12.84 12.88 11.59
N PHE A 127 -12.40 13.48 10.49
CA PHE A 127 -12.96 14.75 10.00
C PHE A 127 -14.44 14.59 9.62
N GLN A 128 -14.77 13.55 8.86
CA GLN A 128 -16.14 13.24 8.47
C GLN A 128 -17.03 12.98 9.71
N GLY A 129 -16.56 12.17 10.65
CA GLY A 129 -17.32 11.86 11.86
C GLY A 129 -17.55 13.09 12.76
N LYS A 130 -16.62 14.04 12.76
CA LYS A 130 -16.70 15.25 13.58
C LYS A 130 -17.51 16.38 12.94
N HIS A 131 -17.45 16.50 11.62
CA HIS A 131 -18.00 17.66 10.91
C HIS A 131 -19.10 17.33 9.90
N ASP A 132 -19.38 16.06 9.68
CA ASP A 132 -20.29 15.57 8.62
C ASP A 132 -19.96 16.12 7.23
N LEU A 133 -18.67 16.29 6.97
CA LEU A 133 -18.12 16.82 5.71
C LEU A 133 -17.13 15.83 5.10
N ASN A 134 -17.09 15.78 3.78
CA ASN A 134 -16.10 15.01 3.04
C ASN A 134 -15.01 15.94 2.47
N MET A 135 -13.75 15.62 2.76
CA MET A 135 -12.63 16.30 2.11
C MET A 135 -12.58 15.89 0.63
N ARG A 136 -12.39 16.87 -0.23
CA ARG A 136 -12.15 16.66 -1.66
C ARG A 136 -10.87 17.38 -2.04
N CYS A 137 -10.03 16.68 -2.83
CA CYS A 137 -8.77 17.22 -3.33
C CYS A 137 -8.77 17.10 -4.86
N GLY A 138 -8.23 18.13 -5.52
CA GLY A 138 -7.80 18.04 -6.91
C GLY A 138 -6.33 17.63 -6.96
N THR A 139 -5.95 16.79 -7.90
CA THR A 139 -4.55 16.49 -8.17
C THR A 139 -4.09 17.29 -9.39
N GLU A 140 -2.96 17.98 -9.27
CA GLU A 140 -2.34 18.77 -10.34
C GLU A 140 -0.97 18.15 -10.68
N PRO A 141 -0.95 17.07 -11.48
CA PRO A 141 0.31 16.44 -11.83
C PRO A 141 1.10 17.31 -12.80
N GLU A 142 2.30 17.68 -12.40
CA GLU A 142 3.26 18.37 -13.27
C GLU A 142 4.26 17.38 -13.83
N MET A 143 4.51 17.44 -15.13
CA MET A 143 5.47 16.57 -15.78
C MET A 143 6.12 17.26 -16.98
N MET A 144 7.35 16.90 -17.23
CA MET A 144 8.09 17.37 -18.40
C MET A 144 8.24 16.21 -19.39
N TRP A 145 7.78 16.44 -20.62
CA TRP A 145 7.96 15.49 -21.72
C TRP A 145 9.27 15.80 -22.44
N LEU A 146 10.18 14.83 -22.41
CA LEU A 146 11.46 14.96 -23.09
C LEU A 146 11.49 14.04 -24.30
N LYS A 147 11.96 14.57 -25.43
CA LYS A 147 12.28 13.75 -26.59
C LYS A 147 13.57 12.98 -26.30
N ARG A 148 13.60 11.69 -26.60
CA ARG A 148 14.83 10.91 -26.46
C ARG A 148 15.89 11.50 -27.38
N GLY A 149 17.03 11.88 -26.84
CA GLY A 149 18.19 12.29 -27.60
C GLY A 149 18.73 11.13 -28.44
N GLU A 150 19.25 11.43 -29.60
CA GLU A 150 20.00 10.50 -30.47
C GLU A 150 21.33 10.14 -29.84
#